data_2d5b22feb1989d516d9357f5471c8eea
#
_entry.id   2d5b22feb1989d516d9357f5471c8eea
#
_cell.length_a   1.000
_cell.length_b   1.000
_cell.length_c   1.000
_cell.angle_alpha   90.00
_cell.angle_beta   90.00
_cell.angle_gamma   90.00
#
_symmetry.space_group_name_H-M   'P 1'
#
loop_
_entity.id
_entity.type
_entity.pdbx_description
1 polymer ?
#
loop_
_entity_poly.entity_id
_entity_poly.type
_entity_poly.pdbx_seq_one_letter_code
_entity_poly.pdbx_strand_id
1 'polypeptide(L)'
;MLRDDLAGIRFDGNILPPPVMNVQKHTFEGADIAVIEVFPSKTPPVRYKGRIYIRTGPRCGIATYEEEIRLSEKRISGNLPFDTQPILGATIDDISTDLFQNGYLPYAIAPEIIDNNQRTIFEQMTSLRFLTKSDGPPTAMGILIAGKDPQYWIPGAYVQFLRIEGKELTDAIKDQKEIRGILPQQLRMLDELIRLNISVALEIPDYQATDIKIPDYPFKALQQLICNAIMHRRYEGTNAPVRFYWFSDRIEIQNAGGLYGQATASNFRTTPDYRNPTIAEAMKVMGFVQRFGVGIKIADKELAENGNPPLEFQFESTYTQVIIRKKI
;
A
#
# COMPACT_ATOMS: atom_id res chain seq x y z
N MET A 1 -48.27 -4.20 -14.05
CA MET A 1 -47.90 -2.92 -14.66
C MET A 1 -46.76 -2.26 -13.85
N LEU A 2 -46.99 -1.51 -12.79
CA LEU A 2 -45.93 -0.80 -12.06
C LEU A 2 -44.78 -1.70 -11.55
N ARG A 3 -45.07 -2.87 -11.03
CA ARG A 3 -44.05 -3.84 -10.55
C ARG A 3 -43.18 -4.38 -11.68
N ASP A 4 -43.77 -4.64 -12.82
CA ASP A 4 -43.08 -5.23 -13.97
C ASP A 4 -42.23 -4.17 -14.68
N ASP A 5 -42.70 -2.92 -14.76
CA ASP A 5 -41.98 -1.78 -15.27
C ASP A 5 -40.74 -1.49 -14.38
N LEU A 6 -40.89 -1.54 -13.06
CA LEU A 6 -39.80 -1.35 -12.10
C LEU A 6 -38.77 -2.50 -12.13
N ALA A 7 -39.21 -3.74 -12.32
CA ALA A 7 -38.34 -4.88 -12.50
C ALA A 7 -37.54 -4.79 -13.82
N GLY A 8 -38.13 -4.17 -14.85
CA GLY A 8 -37.50 -3.93 -16.15
C GLY A 8 -36.25 -3.04 -16.08
N ILE A 9 -36.14 -2.16 -15.10
CA ILE A 9 -34.96 -1.27 -14.88
C ILE A 9 -33.64 -2.06 -14.83
N ARG A 10 -33.67 -3.29 -14.33
CA ARG A 10 -32.50 -4.17 -14.29
C ARG A 10 -31.99 -4.53 -15.68
N PHE A 11 -32.83 -4.57 -16.69
CA PHE A 11 -32.56 -5.11 -18.02
C PHE A 11 -32.49 -4.04 -19.11
N ASP A 12 -32.73 -2.76 -18.79
CA ASP A 12 -32.76 -1.65 -19.74
C ASP A 12 -31.37 -1.21 -20.23
N GLY A 13 -30.30 -1.77 -19.65
CA GLY A 13 -28.93 -1.48 -19.99
C GLY A 13 -28.41 -0.10 -19.52
N ASN A 14 -29.26 0.69 -18.86
CA ASN A 14 -28.87 2.01 -18.37
C ASN A 14 -27.99 1.94 -17.11
N ILE A 15 -28.09 0.85 -16.31
CA ILE A 15 -27.31 0.65 -15.07
C ILE A 15 -26.35 -0.51 -15.28
N LEU A 16 -25.05 -0.22 -15.20
CA LEU A 16 -23.96 -1.19 -15.37
C LEU A 16 -23.00 -1.15 -14.17
N PRO A 17 -22.64 -2.31 -13.56
CA PRO A 17 -23.27 -3.62 -13.77
C PRO A 17 -24.75 -3.63 -13.36
N PRO A 18 -25.54 -4.58 -13.91
CA PRO A 18 -26.97 -4.65 -13.59
C PRO A 18 -27.22 -4.78 -12.09
N PRO A 19 -28.15 -4.00 -11.50
CA PRO A 19 -28.39 -4.03 -10.07
C PRO A 19 -29.00 -5.37 -9.63
N VAL A 20 -28.57 -5.85 -8.47
CA VAL A 20 -29.27 -6.91 -7.76
C VAL A 20 -30.38 -6.26 -6.94
N MET A 21 -31.62 -6.51 -7.32
CA MET A 21 -32.74 -5.86 -6.71
C MET A 21 -33.95 -6.82 -6.58
N ASN A 22 -34.80 -6.55 -5.60
CA ASN A 22 -36.05 -7.20 -5.38
C ASN A 22 -37.17 -6.16 -5.41
N VAL A 23 -38.28 -6.46 -6.11
CA VAL A 23 -39.42 -5.56 -6.23
C VAL A 23 -40.64 -6.26 -5.66
N GLN A 24 -41.19 -5.71 -4.59
CA GLN A 24 -42.36 -6.26 -3.88
C GLN A 24 -43.47 -5.26 -3.87
N LYS A 25 -44.72 -5.79 -3.94
CA LYS A 25 -45.92 -5.00 -3.76
C LYS A 25 -46.34 -5.10 -2.29
N HIS A 26 -46.59 -3.96 -1.67
CA HIS A 26 -47.15 -3.86 -0.34
C HIS A 26 -48.41 -3.00 -0.38
N THR A 27 -49.37 -3.25 0.54
CA THR A 27 -50.50 -2.39 0.72
C THR A 27 -50.39 -1.66 2.05
N PHE A 28 -50.38 -0.34 2.01
CA PHE A 28 -50.27 0.52 3.19
C PHE A 28 -51.44 1.49 3.20
N GLU A 29 -52.23 1.50 4.27
CA GLU A 29 -53.42 2.33 4.44
C GLU A 29 -54.42 2.27 3.25
N GLY A 30 -54.56 1.09 2.66
CA GLY A 30 -55.45 0.87 1.52
C GLY A 30 -54.88 1.27 0.15
N ALA A 31 -53.66 1.81 0.08
CA ALA A 31 -52.96 2.13 -1.16
C ALA A 31 -51.90 1.09 -1.48
N ASP A 32 -51.83 0.68 -2.75
CA ASP A 32 -50.75 -0.21 -3.23
C ASP A 32 -49.48 0.57 -3.45
N ILE A 33 -48.39 0.12 -2.80
CA ILE A 33 -47.04 0.68 -2.96
C ILE A 33 -46.11 -0.39 -3.49
N ALA A 34 -45.13 0.02 -4.31
CA ALA A 34 -44.03 -0.83 -4.75
C ALA A 34 -42.79 -0.52 -3.90
N VAL A 35 -42.24 -1.54 -3.26
CA VAL A 35 -40.96 -1.44 -2.50
C VAL A 35 -39.87 -2.06 -3.34
N ILE A 36 -38.81 -1.28 -3.59
CA ILE A 36 -37.63 -1.73 -4.29
C ILE A 36 -36.50 -1.82 -3.28
N GLU A 37 -36.01 -3.03 -3.05
CA GLU A 37 -34.83 -3.30 -2.27
C GLU A 37 -33.66 -3.49 -3.23
N VAL A 38 -32.61 -2.64 -3.13
CA VAL A 38 -31.42 -2.70 -3.98
C VAL A 38 -30.23 -3.11 -3.12
N PHE A 39 -29.59 -4.21 -3.50
CA PHE A 39 -28.41 -4.71 -2.80
C PHE A 39 -27.15 -4.04 -3.31
N PRO A 40 -26.10 -3.84 -2.44
CA PRO A 40 -24.82 -3.30 -2.86
C PRO A 40 -24.20 -4.12 -3.99
N SER A 41 -23.67 -3.44 -5.01
CA SER A 41 -22.97 -4.10 -6.10
C SER A 41 -21.67 -4.75 -5.60
N LYS A 42 -21.44 -6.01 -5.98
CA LYS A 42 -20.16 -6.70 -5.74
C LYS A 42 -19.04 -6.21 -6.66
N THR A 43 -19.39 -5.44 -7.68
CA THR A 43 -18.44 -4.92 -8.70
C THR A 43 -18.66 -3.41 -8.91
N PRO A 44 -18.45 -2.56 -7.88
CA PRO A 44 -18.49 -1.12 -8.05
C PRO A 44 -17.34 -0.66 -8.98
N PRO A 45 -17.40 0.53 -9.57
CA PRO A 45 -18.50 1.49 -9.46
C PRO A 45 -19.71 1.14 -10.35
N VAL A 46 -20.90 1.47 -9.88
CA VAL A 46 -22.12 1.35 -10.66
C VAL A 46 -22.29 2.61 -11.49
N ARG A 47 -22.54 2.44 -12.80
CA ARG A 47 -22.73 3.54 -13.75
C ARG A 47 -24.19 3.59 -14.21
N TYR A 48 -24.77 4.77 -14.17
CA TYR A 48 -26.06 5.05 -14.81
C TYR A 48 -25.81 5.89 -16.05
N LYS A 49 -26.18 5.37 -17.21
CA LYS A 49 -25.91 6.00 -18.54
C LYS A 49 -24.45 6.45 -18.68
N GLY A 50 -23.51 5.56 -18.29
CA GLY A 50 -22.08 5.78 -18.38
C GLY A 50 -21.46 6.65 -17.26
N ARG A 51 -22.26 7.29 -16.40
CA ARG A 51 -21.80 8.15 -15.31
C ARG A 51 -21.95 7.49 -13.95
N ILE A 52 -20.99 7.76 -13.08
CA ILE A 52 -21.02 7.30 -11.69
C ILE A 52 -21.63 8.41 -10.84
N TYR A 53 -22.61 8.06 -10.01
CA TYR A 53 -23.27 8.98 -9.10
C TYR A 53 -22.93 8.62 -7.66
N ILE A 54 -22.66 9.64 -6.86
CA ILE A 54 -22.43 9.51 -5.42
C ILE A 54 -23.46 10.36 -4.67
N ARG A 55 -23.72 9.98 -3.42
CA ARG A 55 -24.59 10.72 -2.52
C ARG A 55 -23.76 11.33 -1.39
N THR A 56 -23.85 12.65 -1.26
CA THR A 56 -23.25 13.38 -0.15
C THR A 56 -24.38 14.04 0.65
N GLY A 57 -24.77 13.40 1.76
CA GLY A 57 -25.96 13.78 2.52
C GLY A 57 -27.24 13.68 1.68
N PRO A 58 -28.06 14.75 1.59
CA PRO A 58 -29.29 14.75 0.81
C PRO A 58 -29.09 14.93 -0.71
N ARG A 59 -27.87 15.29 -1.16
CA ARG A 59 -27.58 15.62 -2.55
C ARG A 59 -26.95 14.45 -3.29
N CYS A 60 -27.35 14.27 -4.54
CA CYS A 60 -26.73 13.35 -5.49
C CYS A 60 -25.88 14.16 -6.48
N GLY A 61 -24.67 13.72 -6.75
CA GLY A 61 -23.75 14.33 -7.69
C GLY A 61 -23.02 13.29 -8.55
N ILE A 62 -22.36 13.77 -9.62
CA ILE A 62 -21.47 12.93 -10.42
C ILE A 62 -20.17 12.77 -9.65
N ALA A 63 -19.67 11.54 -9.55
CA ALA A 63 -18.40 11.24 -8.90
C ALA A 63 -17.25 11.97 -9.60
N THR A 64 -16.35 12.53 -8.81
CA THR A 64 -15.06 13.00 -9.28
C THR A 64 -14.17 11.80 -9.66
N TYR A 65 -13.09 12.05 -10.42
CA TYR A 65 -12.12 11.01 -10.78
C TYR A 65 -11.54 10.30 -9.55
N GLU A 66 -11.27 11.02 -8.46
CA GLU A 66 -10.79 10.45 -7.20
C GLU A 66 -11.81 9.52 -6.55
N GLU A 67 -13.08 9.91 -6.58
CA GLU A 67 -14.17 9.09 -6.06
C GLU A 67 -14.40 7.84 -6.92
N GLU A 68 -14.23 7.96 -8.24
CA GLU A 68 -14.25 6.80 -9.15
C GLU A 68 -13.14 5.80 -8.80
N ILE A 69 -11.91 6.29 -8.56
CA ILE A 69 -10.78 5.43 -8.14
C ILE A 69 -11.11 4.74 -6.81
N ARG A 70 -11.58 5.48 -5.81
CA ARG A 70 -11.96 4.91 -4.50
C ARG A 70 -13.06 3.85 -4.62
N LEU A 71 -14.04 4.07 -5.47
CA LEU A 71 -15.11 3.09 -5.73
C LEU A 71 -14.58 1.86 -6.48
N SER A 72 -13.62 2.05 -7.39
CA SER A 72 -12.96 0.96 -8.11
C SER A 72 -12.08 0.12 -7.16
N GLU A 73 -11.41 0.75 -6.23
CA GLU A 73 -10.66 0.08 -5.16
C GLU A 73 -11.59 -0.73 -4.24
N LYS A 74 -12.79 -0.23 -3.92
CA LYS A 74 -13.83 -1.01 -3.23
C LYS A 74 -14.29 -2.25 -4.00
N ARG A 75 -14.28 -2.19 -5.34
CA ARG A 75 -14.55 -3.37 -6.18
C ARG A 75 -13.55 -4.49 -5.92
N ILE A 76 -12.30 -4.13 -5.73
CA ILE A 76 -11.20 -5.05 -5.49
C ILE A 76 -11.21 -5.49 -4.03
N SER A 77 -11.35 -4.55 -3.09
CA SER A 77 -11.39 -4.80 -1.65
C SER A 77 -12.70 -5.44 -1.17
N GLY A 78 -13.77 -5.39 -1.97
CA GLY A 78 -15.07 -6.01 -1.65
C GLY A 78 -15.01 -7.53 -1.49
N ASN A 79 -13.93 -8.17 -1.94
CA ASN A 79 -13.68 -9.59 -1.73
C ASN A 79 -12.41 -9.85 -0.90
N LEU A 80 -11.26 -9.25 -1.22
CA LEU A 80 -9.99 -9.39 -0.48
C LEU A 80 -9.03 -8.27 -0.88
N PRO A 81 -8.19 -7.71 0.03
CA PRO A 81 -7.11 -6.81 -0.34
C PRO A 81 -6.21 -7.44 -1.40
N PHE A 82 -5.60 -6.61 -2.27
CA PHE A 82 -4.77 -7.12 -3.37
C PHE A 82 -3.68 -8.08 -2.89
N ASP A 83 -3.03 -7.78 -1.80
CA ASP A 83 -1.93 -8.56 -1.24
C ASP A 83 -2.35 -9.97 -0.77
N THR A 84 -3.65 -10.22 -0.57
CA THR A 84 -4.21 -11.55 -0.27
C THR A 84 -4.81 -12.27 -1.48
N GLN A 85 -4.87 -11.61 -2.64
CA GLN A 85 -5.42 -12.21 -3.85
C GLN A 85 -4.41 -13.19 -4.48
N PRO A 86 -4.90 -14.26 -5.13
CA PRO A 86 -4.05 -15.15 -5.91
C PRO A 86 -3.44 -14.43 -7.10
N ILE A 87 -2.19 -14.70 -7.40
CA ILE A 87 -1.55 -14.29 -8.66
C ILE A 87 -1.94 -15.30 -9.73
N LEU A 88 -2.68 -14.84 -10.74
CA LEU A 88 -3.15 -15.68 -11.82
C LEU A 88 -1.98 -16.23 -12.65
N GLY A 89 -1.95 -17.54 -12.84
CA GLY A 89 -0.90 -18.22 -13.57
C GLY A 89 0.32 -18.61 -12.74
N ALA A 90 0.50 -18.01 -11.55
CA ALA A 90 1.54 -18.43 -10.62
C ALA A 90 1.20 -19.77 -9.96
N THR A 91 2.23 -20.53 -9.69
CA THR A 91 2.15 -21.84 -9.04
C THR A 91 2.98 -21.85 -7.75
N ILE A 92 2.87 -22.93 -7.00
CA ILE A 92 3.67 -23.12 -5.78
C ILE A 92 5.18 -23.11 -6.06
N ASP A 93 5.58 -23.48 -7.30
CA ASP A 93 6.98 -23.47 -7.72
C ASP A 93 7.55 -22.04 -7.87
N ASP A 94 6.72 -21.03 -7.93
CA ASP A 94 7.14 -19.62 -7.97
C ASP A 94 7.49 -19.06 -6.58
N ILE A 95 7.18 -19.79 -5.51
CA ILE A 95 7.62 -19.50 -4.14
C ILE A 95 8.93 -20.24 -3.85
N SER A 96 9.84 -19.55 -3.20
CA SER A 96 11.03 -20.16 -2.61
C SER A 96 10.71 -20.69 -1.21
N THR A 97 10.70 -22.01 -1.06
CA THR A 97 10.53 -22.65 0.24
C THR A 97 11.63 -22.28 1.22
N ASP A 98 12.86 -22.09 0.72
CA ASP A 98 14.01 -21.66 1.53
C ASP A 98 13.82 -20.25 2.10
N LEU A 99 13.40 -19.29 1.26
CA LEU A 99 13.09 -17.93 1.72
C LEU A 99 11.94 -17.90 2.74
N PHE A 100 10.96 -18.79 2.58
CA PHE A 100 9.90 -18.92 3.56
C PHE A 100 10.41 -19.54 4.87
N GLN A 101 11.06 -20.71 4.82
CA GLN A 101 11.50 -21.47 5.99
C GLN A 101 12.58 -20.76 6.79
N ASN A 102 13.57 -20.19 6.09
CA ASN A 102 14.75 -19.59 6.73
C ASN A 102 14.66 -18.06 6.81
N GLY A 103 13.87 -17.44 5.93
CA GLY A 103 13.78 -15.98 5.84
C GLY A 103 12.57 -15.38 6.54
N TYR A 104 11.44 -16.09 6.68
CA TYR A 104 10.21 -15.57 7.26
C TYR A 104 9.71 -16.35 8.49
N LEU A 105 9.62 -17.66 8.37
CA LEU A 105 9.00 -18.53 9.39
C LEU A 105 9.58 -18.35 10.80
N PRO A 106 10.92 -18.22 10.99
CA PRO A 106 11.51 -18.03 12.33
C PRO A 106 11.12 -16.72 13.01
N TYR A 107 10.70 -15.72 12.23
CA TYR A 107 10.20 -14.45 12.79
C TYR A 107 8.70 -14.51 13.08
N ALA A 108 7.96 -15.37 12.36
CA ALA A 108 6.50 -15.47 12.48
C ALA A 108 6.04 -16.41 13.58
N ILE A 109 6.79 -17.47 13.84
CA ILE A 109 6.42 -18.55 14.77
C ILE A 109 7.63 -18.90 15.64
N ALA A 110 7.41 -19.05 16.94
CA ALA A 110 8.46 -19.47 17.86
C ALA A 110 8.99 -20.87 17.51
N PRO A 111 10.32 -21.12 17.62
CA PRO A 111 10.94 -22.39 17.24
C PRO A 111 10.27 -23.62 17.87
N GLU A 112 9.90 -23.53 19.15
CA GLU A 112 9.27 -24.63 19.91
C GLU A 112 7.91 -25.03 19.31
N ILE A 113 7.20 -24.07 18.68
CA ILE A 113 5.93 -24.32 18.01
C ILE A 113 6.17 -24.96 16.64
N ILE A 114 7.23 -24.54 15.93
CA ILE A 114 7.59 -25.11 14.63
C ILE A 114 7.94 -26.59 14.79
N ASP A 115 8.77 -26.93 15.78
CA ASP A 115 9.23 -28.29 16.05
C ASP A 115 8.10 -29.24 16.46
N ASN A 116 7.12 -28.73 17.20
CA ASN A 116 5.94 -29.49 17.64
C ASN A 116 4.80 -29.51 16.63
N ASN A 117 4.90 -28.73 15.56
CA ASN A 117 3.85 -28.59 14.57
C ASN A 117 4.00 -29.63 13.44
N GLN A 118 3.11 -30.62 13.43
CA GLN A 118 3.11 -31.69 12.39
C GLN A 118 2.60 -31.19 11.00
N ARG A 119 2.43 -29.89 10.80
CA ARG A 119 1.98 -29.33 9.53
C ARG A 119 3.08 -29.37 8.47
N THR A 120 2.69 -29.72 7.28
CA THR A 120 3.56 -29.58 6.09
C THR A 120 3.92 -28.13 5.86
N ILE A 121 5.01 -27.88 5.13
CA ILE A 121 5.42 -26.52 4.76
C ILE A 121 4.31 -25.77 4.03
N PHE A 122 3.55 -26.43 3.19
CA PHE A 122 2.48 -25.83 2.40
C PHE A 122 1.27 -25.46 3.27
N GLU A 123 0.97 -26.23 4.29
CA GLU A 123 -0.04 -25.88 5.29
C GLU A 123 0.40 -24.68 6.15
N GLN A 124 1.69 -24.59 6.49
CA GLN A 124 2.25 -23.44 7.16
C GLN A 124 2.19 -22.19 6.28
N MET A 125 2.59 -22.29 5.00
CA MET A 125 2.47 -21.20 4.02
C MET A 125 1.02 -20.73 3.88
N THR A 126 0.06 -21.64 3.84
CA THR A 126 -1.36 -21.32 3.76
C THR A 126 -1.84 -20.59 5.01
N SER A 127 -1.46 -21.09 6.20
CA SER A 127 -1.82 -20.46 7.48
C SER A 127 -1.28 -19.04 7.61
N LEU A 128 -0.11 -18.78 7.02
CA LEU A 128 0.55 -17.48 6.98
C LEU A 128 0.22 -16.67 5.71
N ARG A 129 -0.76 -17.10 4.93
CA ARG A 129 -1.29 -16.42 3.73
C ARG A 129 -0.32 -16.26 2.57
N PHE A 130 0.73 -17.08 2.47
CA PHE A 130 1.59 -17.14 1.29
C PHE A 130 0.91 -17.86 0.13
N LEU A 131 0.05 -18.82 0.44
CA LEU A 131 -0.79 -19.55 -0.51
C LEU A 131 -2.26 -19.34 -0.17
N THR A 132 -3.13 -19.43 -1.18
CA THR A 132 -4.59 -19.37 -0.97
C THR A 132 -5.13 -20.63 -0.29
N LYS A 133 -4.51 -21.77 -0.56
CA LYS A 133 -4.71 -23.09 0.04
C LYS A 133 -3.45 -23.94 -0.18
N SER A 134 -3.33 -25.11 0.47
CA SER A 134 -2.09 -25.91 0.46
C SER A 134 -1.61 -26.37 -0.93
N ASP A 135 -2.50 -26.49 -1.89
CA ASP A 135 -2.25 -26.81 -3.30
C ASP A 135 -2.63 -25.65 -4.24
N GLY A 136 -2.92 -24.49 -3.69
CA GLY A 136 -3.40 -23.32 -4.42
C GLY A 136 -2.29 -22.39 -4.89
N PRO A 137 -2.67 -21.40 -5.73
CA PRO A 137 -1.72 -20.41 -6.20
C PRO A 137 -1.22 -19.53 -5.06
N PRO A 138 0.00 -18.97 -5.21
CA PRO A 138 0.52 -17.95 -4.31
C PRO A 138 -0.35 -16.72 -4.27
N THR A 139 -0.40 -16.08 -3.10
CA THR A 139 -0.95 -14.74 -2.97
C THR A 139 0.06 -13.70 -3.46
N ALA A 140 -0.40 -12.46 -3.72
CA ALA A 140 0.52 -11.37 -4.06
C ALA A 140 1.52 -11.11 -2.92
N MET A 141 1.11 -11.21 -1.66
CA MET A 141 2.02 -11.12 -0.51
C MET A 141 3.04 -12.25 -0.53
N GLY A 142 2.61 -13.51 -0.79
CA GLY A 142 3.53 -14.65 -0.88
C GLY A 142 4.63 -14.43 -1.92
N ILE A 143 4.25 -13.95 -3.11
CA ILE A 143 5.20 -13.61 -4.18
C ILE A 143 6.13 -12.45 -3.74
N LEU A 144 5.61 -11.41 -3.13
CA LEU A 144 6.40 -10.25 -2.73
C LEU A 144 7.37 -10.52 -1.57
N ILE A 145 7.07 -11.49 -0.71
CA ILE A 145 7.89 -11.81 0.48
C ILE A 145 8.84 -12.99 0.24
N ALA A 146 8.43 -14.00 -0.55
CA ALA A 146 9.23 -15.21 -0.75
C ALA A 146 9.20 -15.73 -2.20
N GLY A 147 8.75 -14.94 -3.16
CA GLY A 147 8.76 -15.32 -4.58
C GLY A 147 10.17 -15.41 -5.17
N LYS A 148 10.38 -16.32 -6.13
CA LYS A 148 11.65 -16.46 -6.85
C LYS A 148 11.93 -15.28 -7.77
N ASP A 149 10.90 -14.77 -8.46
CA ASP A 149 10.96 -13.57 -9.30
C ASP A 149 9.68 -12.71 -9.12
N PRO A 150 9.62 -11.87 -8.07
CA PRO A 150 8.45 -11.05 -7.80
C PRO A 150 8.10 -10.07 -8.93
N GLN A 151 9.10 -9.54 -9.63
CA GLN A 151 8.90 -8.54 -10.67
C GLN A 151 8.40 -9.13 -12.00
N TYR A 152 8.54 -10.42 -12.22
CA TYR A 152 7.86 -11.11 -13.32
C TYR A 152 6.34 -11.05 -13.16
N TRP A 153 5.86 -11.29 -11.93
CA TRP A 153 4.44 -11.32 -11.60
C TRP A 153 3.85 -9.95 -11.30
N ILE A 154 4.64 -9.07 -10.68
CA ILE A 154 4.26 -7.71 -10.28
C ILE A 154 5.35 -6.74 -10.74
N PRO A 155 5.37 -6.34 -12.03
CA PRO A 155 6.50 -5.66 -12.66
C PRO A 155 6.92 -4.36 -11.97
N GLY A 156 5.98 -3.61 -11.38
CA GLY A 156 6.28 -2.37 -10.67
C GLY A 156 6.75 -2.55 -9.22
N ALA A 157 6.89 -3.79 -8.71
CA ALA A 157 7.22 -4.07 -7.31
C ALA A 157 8.72 -3.93 -7.02
N TYR A 158 9.32 -2.77 -7.34
CA TYR A 158 10.70 -2.44 -7.06
C TYR A 158 10.84 -0.98 -6.63
N VAL A 159 12.04 -0.59 -6.17
CA VAL A 159 12.35 0.79 -5.83
C VAL A 159 13.37 1.33 -6.83
N GLN A 160 13.03 2.47 -7.43
CA GLN A 160 13.93 3.25 -8.28
C GLN A 160 14.64 4.29 -7.40
N PHE A 161 15.94 4.15 -7.24
CA PHE A 161 16.78 5.10 -6.54
C PHE A 161 17.54 5.98 -7.54
N LEU A 162 17.53 7.30 -7.30
CA LEU A 162 18.37 8.28 -8.00
C LEU A 162 19.06 9.17 -6.98
N ARG A 163 20.38 9.36 -7.12
CA ARG A 163 21.16 10.39 -6.45
C ARG A 163 21.52 11.47 -7.45
N ILE A 164 21.07 12.70 -7.21
CA ILE A 164 21.19 13.84 -8.10
C ILE A 164 22.10 14.89 -7.44
N GLU A 165 23.11 15.40 -8.16
CA GLU A 165 24.04 16.39 -7.62
C GLU A 165 23.46 17.80 -7.50
N GLY A 166 22.33 18.06 -8.17
CA GLY A 166 21.61 19.32 -8.18
C GLY A 166 20.27 19.27 -7.45
N LYS A 167 19.42 20.24 -7.78
CA LYS A 167 18.05 20.40 -7.22
C LYS A 167 16.96 19.97 -8.19
N GLU A 168 17.30 19.76 -9.45
CA GLU A 168 16.36 19.42 -10.52
C GLU A 168 16.65 18.03 -11.08
N LEU A 169 15.61 17.34 -11.59
CA LEU A 169 15.74 16.02 -12.22
C LEU A 169 16.64 16.03 -13.47
N THR A 170 16.85 17.19 -14.06
CA THR A 170 17.70 17.41 -15.24
C THR A 170 19.18 17.56 -14.88
N ASP A 171 19.50 17.70 -13.61
CA ASP A 171 20.87 17.83 -13.13
C ASP A 171 21.62 16.48 -13.18
N ALA A 172 22.93 16.52 -13.02
CA ALA A 172 23.79 15.35 -13.13
C ALA A 172 23.38 14.25 -12.14
N ILE A 173 23.21 13.04 -12.65
CA ILE A 173 22.92 11.86 -11.83
C ILE A 173 24.27 11.29 -11.34
N LYS A 174 24.42 11.23 -10.02
CA LYS A 174 25.60 10.68 -9.34
C LYS A 174 25.52 9.16 -9.19
N ASP A 175 24.34 8.64 -8.89
CA ASP A 175 24.09 7.21 -8.73
C ASP A 175 22.63 6.89 -9.10
N GLN A 176 22.42 5.71 -9.72
CA GLN A 176 21.08 5.20 -10.01
C GLN A 176 21.05 3.70 -9.81
N LYS A 177 19.96 3.22 -9.21
CA LYS A 177 19.74 1.79 -8.96
C LYS A 177 18.27 1.42 -9.07
N GLU A 178 18.01 0.26 -9.66
CA GLU A 178 16.74 -0.44 -9.52
C GLU A 178 16.91 -1.52 -8.46
N ILE A 179 16.26 -1.36 -7.34
CA ILE A 179 16.31 -2.30 -6.21
C ILE A 179 15.17 -3.29 -6.39
N ARG A 180 15.51 -4.46 -6.91
CA ARG A 180 14.60 -5.56 -7.27
C ARG A 180 14.68 -6.71 -6.27
N GLY A 181 13.92 -7.78 -6.50
CA GLY A 181 13.82 -8.95 -5.64
C GLY A 181 12.64 -8.86 -4.67
N ILE A 182 12.63 -9.71 -3.66
CA ILE A 182 11.59 -9.72 -2.62
C ILE A 182 11.68 -8.48 -1.71
N LEU A 183 10.56 -8.07 -1.14
CA LEU A 183 10.51 -6.86 -0.29
C LEU A 183 11.52 -6.87 0.85
N PRO A 184 11.76 -7.99 1.58
CA PRO A 184 12.80 -8.02 2.62
C PRO A 184 14.20 -7.73 2.11
N GLN A 185 14.56 -8.19 0.92
CA GLN A 185 15.85 -7.89 0.29
C GLN A 185 15.92 -6.42 -0.12
N GLN A 186 14.86 -5.91 -0.76
CA GLN A 186 14.78 -4.49 -1.14
C GLN A 186 14.98 -3.58 0.08
N LEU A 187 14.31 -3.86 1.20
CA LEU A 187 14.40 -3.07 2.42
C LEU A 187 15.82 -3.08 3.01
N ARG A 188 16.49 -4.24 3.05
CA ARG A 188 17.90 -4.32 3.53
C ARG A 188 18.84 -3.53 2.62
N MET A 189 18.70 -3.66 1.30
CA MET A 189 19.50 -2.89 0.35
C MET A 189 19.26 -1.38 0.47
N LEU A 190 18.01 -0.97 0.75
CA LEU A 190 17.67 0.44 0.99
C LEU A 190 18.29 0.95 2.29
N ASP A 191 18.28 0.16 3.36
CA ASP A 191 18.93 0.53 4.61
C ASP A 191 20.44 0.77 4.43
N GLU A 192 21.13 -0.10 3.68
CA GLU A 192 22.53 0.07 3.35
C GLU A 192 22.75 1.32 2.48
N LEU A 193 21.92 1.50 1.45
CA LEU A 193 22.01 2.64 0.55
C LEU A 193 21.80 3.97 1.30
N ILE A 194 20.83 4.04 2.19
CA ILE A 194 20.57 5.22 3.02
C ILE A 194 21.82 5.52 3.88
N ARG A 195 22.39 4.51 4.56
CA ARG A 195 23.59 4.69 5.40
C ARG A 195 24.78 5.21 4.61
N LEU A 196 24.97 4.73 3.39
CA LEU A 196 26.08 5.15 2.51
C LEU A 196 25.91 6.58 1.98
N ASN A 197 24.69 7.08 1.90
CA ASN A 197 24.40 8.40 1.34
C ASN A 197 24.18 9.51 2.38
N ILE A 198 23.95 9.16 3.65
CA ILE A 198 23.87 10.14 4.74
C ILE A 198 25.24 10.79 4.95
N SER A 199 25.28 12.11 4.86
CA SER A 199 26.47 12.89 5.21
C SER A 199 26.42 13.27 6.69
N VAL A 200 27.56 13.17 7.37
CA VAL A 200 27.67 13.46 8.80
C VAL A 200 28.59 14.65 8.99
N ALA A 201 28.08 15.74 9.54
CA ALA A 201 28.90 16.83 10.02
C ALA A 201 29.42 16.54 11.43
N LEU A 202 30.63 16.97 11.72
CA LEU A 202 31.21 16.94 13.05
C LEU A 202 31.14 18.36 13.64
N GLU A 203 30.39 18.51 14.71
CA GLU A 203 30.38 19.75 15.50
C GLU A 203 31.23 19.54 16.77
N ILE A 204 32.13 20.48 17.03
CA ILE A 204 32.94 20.52 18.25
C ILE A 204 32.30 21.56 19.17
N PRO A 205 31.56 21.14 20.21
CA PRO A 205 30.97 22.10 21.14
C PRO A 205 32.06 22.76 22.00
N ASP A 206 31.91 24.06 22.26
CA ASP A 206 32.90 24.87 23.00
C ASP A 206 33.27 24.35 24.41
N TYR A 207 32.48 23.44 24.97
CA TYR A 207 32.63 22.96 26.34
C TYR A 207 32.55 21.42 26.50
N GLN A 208 32.64 20.66 25.43
CA GLN A 208 32.60 19.17 25.49
C GLN A 208 33.88 18.58 24.84
N ALA A 209 34.40 17.49 25.44
CA ALA A 209 35.56 16.80 24.95
C ALA A 209 35.32 15.83 23.80
N THR A 210 34.07 15.71 23.34
CA THR A 210 33.65 14.76 22.29
C THR A 210 32.89 15.46 21.18
N ASP A 211 33.24 15.14 19.94
CA ASP A 211 32.57 15.61 18.74
C ASP A 211 31.12 15.10 18.67
N ILE A 212 30.19 15.98 18.35
CA ILE A 212 28.81 15.60 18.08
C ILE A 212 28.66 15.31 16.57
N LYS A 213 28.24 14.10 16.25
CA LYS A 213 27.95 13.68 14.88
C LYS A 213 26.51 14.06 14.52
N ILE A 214 26.36 14.97 13.59
CA ILE A 214 25.03 15.41 13.12
C ILE A 214 24.83 14.96 11.67
N PRO A 215 23.95 14.00 11.41
CA PRO A 215 23.61 13.59 10.05
C PRO A 215 22.77 14.67 9.35
N ASP A 216 22.91 14.79 8.02
CA ASP A 216 22.03 15.65 7.22
C ASP A 216 20.57 15.15 7.23
N TYR A 217 20.37 13.85 7.40
CA TYR A 217 19.08 13.20 7.62
C TYR A 217 19.20 12.08 8.67
N PRO A 218 18.28 11.98 9.62
CA PRO A 218 18.26 10.86 10.56
C PRO A 218 17.85 9.56 9.85
N PHE A 219 18.70 8.55 9.94
CA PHE A 219 18.50 7.24 9.29
C PHE A 219 17.11 6.66 9.57
N LYS A 220 16.68 6.70 10.83
CA LYS A 220 15.41 6.10 11.26
C LYS A 220 14.19 6.78 10.65
N ALA A 221 14.25 8.10 10.41
CA ALA A 221 13.18 8.81 9.71
C ALA A 221 13.04 8.31 8.26
N LEU A 222 14.17 8.23 7.52
CA LEU A 222 14.16 7.74 6.15
C LEU A 222 13.68 6.29 6.06
N GLN A 223 14.13 5.42 6.99
CA GLN A 223 13.68 4.03 7.07
C GLN A 223 12.16 3.94 7.25
N GLN A 224 11.57 4.71 8.18
CA GLN A 224 10.13 4.70 8.40
C GLN A 224 9.35 5.19 7.16
N LEU A 225 9.83 6.21 6.48
CA LEU A 225 9.17 6.78 5.31
C LEU A 225 9.22 5.85 4.09
N ILE A 226 10.34 5.17 3.85
CA ILE A 226 10.46 4.23 2.74
C ILE A 226 9.64 2.95 3.02
N CYS A 227 9.64 2.45 4.25
CA CYS A 227 8.76 1.35 4.66
C CYS A 227 7.29 1.71 4.44
N ASN A 228 6.89 2.93 4.78
CA ASN A 228 5.54 3.43 4.56
C ASN A 228 5.20 3.46 3.06
N ALA A 229 6.09 3.99 2.23
CA ALA A 229 5.89 4.04 0.77
C ALA A 229 5.68 2.65 0.16
N ILE A 230 6.47 1.64 0.58
CA ILE A 230 6.34 0.25 0.14
C ILE A 230 5.03 -0.37 0.64
N MET A 231 4.70 -0.19 1.91
CA MET A 231 3.49 -0.72 2.55
C MET A 231 2.20 -0.21 1.91
N HIS A 232 2.15 1.08 1.58
CA HIS A 232 0.96 1.75 1.05
C HIS A 232 0.93 1.83 -0.48
N ARG A 233 1.97 1.36 -1.18
CA ARG A 233 2.00 1.34 -2.64
C ARG A 233 0.79 0.57 -3.20
N ARG A 234 0.16 1.12 -4.23
CA ARG A 234 -0.80 0.38 -5.05
C ARG A 234 -0.04 -0.56 -5.99
N TYR A 235 -0.10 -1.87 -5.72
CA TYR A 235 0.60 -2.89 -6.52
C TYR A 235 -0.16 -3.31 -7.77
N GLU A 236 -1.45 -3.10 -7.81
CA GLU A 236 -2.34 -3.44 -8.92
C GLU A 236 -2.55 -2.27 -9.89
N GLY A 237 -2.78 -2.60 -11.16
CA GLY A 237 -3.16 -1.61 -12.18
C GLY A 237 -2.09 -0.55 -12.50
N THR A 238 -0.84 -0.75 -12.06
CA THR A 238 0.28 0.16 -12.35
C THR A 238 1.62 -0.54 -12.26
N ASN A 239 2.53 -0.18 -13.18
CA ASN A 239 3.92 -0.62 -13.16
C ASN A 239 4.87 0.45 -12.60
N ALA A 240 4.35 1.58 -12.09
CA ALA A 240 5.18 2.64 -11.51
C ALA A 240 5.85 2.14 -10.22
N PRO A 241 7.19 2.17 -10.11
CA PRO A 241 7.91 1.77 -8.90
C PRO A 241 7.70 2.76 -7.75
N VAL A 242 8.19 2.40 -6.57
CA VAL A 242 8.49 3.41 -5.55
C VAL A 242 9.70 4.20 -6.03
N ARG A 243 9.60 5.51 -6.07
CA ARG A 243 10.71 6.40 -6.42
C ARG A 243 11.35 6.94 -5.15
N PHE A 244 12.65 6.83 -5.05
CA PHE A 244 13.45 7.37 -3.97
C PHE A 244 14.54 8.26 -4.58
N TYR A 245 14.26 9.56 -4.66
CA TYR A 245 15.11 10.54 -5.31
C TYR A 245 15.80 11.41 -4.26
N TRP A 246 17.11 11.45 -4.31
CA TRP A 246 17.96 12.17 -3.36
C TRP A 246 18.68 13.31 -4.07
N PHE A 247 18.15 14.51 -3.90
CA PHE A 247 18.71 15.77 -4.41
C PHE A 247 19.76 16.34 -3.44
N SER A 248 20.38 17.45 -3.82
CA SER A 248 21.37 18.14 -2.99
C SER A 248 20.75 18.80 -1.74
N ASP A 249 19.47 19.19 -1.81
CA ASP A 249 18.73 19.95 -0.78
C ASP A 249 17.55 19.20 -0.16
N ARG A 250 17.14 18.06 -0.73
CA ARG A 250 15.99 17.29 -0.26
C ARG A 250 16.03 15.84 -0.71
N ILE A 251 15.17 15.06 -0.10
CA ILE A 251 14.82 13.70 -0.54
C ILE A 251 13.35 13.70 -0.88
N GLU A 252 12.98 13.03 -1.96
CA GLU A 252 11.60 12.77 -2.38
C GLU A 252 11.34 11.27 -2.43
N ILE A 253 10.30 10.81 -1.71
CA ILE A 253 9.84 9.43 -1.76
C ILE A 253 8.42 9.43 -2.29
N GLN A 254 8.21 8.78 -3.44
CA GLN A 254 6.91 8.71 -4.10
C GLN A 254 6.49 7.26 -4.32
N ASN A 255 5.25 6.94 -3.98
CA ASN A 255 4.65 5.64 -4.29
C ASN A 255 3.36 5.79 -5.10
N ALA A 256 3.08 4.81 -5.94
CA ALA A 256 1.83 4.75 -6.70
C ALA A 256 0.62 4.55 -5.76
N GLY A 257 -0.48 5.23 -6.08
CA GLY A 257 -1.72 5.25 -5.31
C GLY A 257 -1.82 6.46 -4.39
N GLY A 258 -2.98 7.11 -4.41
CA GLY A 258 -3.33 8.19 -3.49
C GLY A 258 -3.65 7.68 -2.08
N LEU A 259 -4.28 8.49 -1.26
CA LEU A 259 -4.76 8.08 0.06
C LEU A 259 -5.77 6.93 -0.06
N TYR A 260 -5.73 5.99 0.91
CA TYR A 260 -6.54 4.77 0.87
C TYR A 260 -7.58 4.75 2.00
N GLY A 261 -8.73 4.13 1.71
CA GLY A 261 -9.79 3.89 2.69
C GLY A 261 -10.37 5.18 3.26
N GLN A 262 -10.28 5.35 4.57
CA GLN A 262 -10.77 6.52 5.29
C GLN A 262 -9.72 7.62 5.50
N ALA A 263 -8.50 7.41 5.01
CA ALA A 263 -7.43 8.41 5.11
C ALA A 263 -7.73 9.61 4.20
N THR A 264 -7.54 10.79 4.73
CA THR A 264 -7.66 12.09 4.04
C THR A 264 -6.41 12.92 4.30
N ALA A 265 -6.18 13.99 3.55
CA ALA A 265 -5.05 14.89 3.76
C ALA A 265 -5.03 15.52 5.18
N SER A 266 -6.18 15.62 5.85
CA SER A 266 -6.28 16.16 7.22
C SER A 266 -6.05 15.11 8.32
N ASN A 267 -6.28 13.80 8.05
CA ASN A 267 -6.27 12.77 9.09
C ASN A 267 -5.26 11.63 8.87
N PHE A 268 -4.55 11.55 7.74
CA PHE A 268 -3.65 10.43 7.39
C PHE A 268 -2.58 10.10 8.45
N ARG A 269 -2.19 11.09 9.29
CA ARG A 269 -1.23 10.89 10.40
C ARG A 269 -1.83 10.19 11.62
N THR A 270 -3.16 10.12 11.70
CA THR A 270 -3.89 9.63 12.88
C THR A 270 -4.87 8.50 12.57
N THR A 271 -5.25 8.35 11.31
CA THR A 271 -6.19 7.32 10.86
C THR A 271 -5.47 6.31 9.97
N PRO A 272 -4.85 5.28 10.56
CA PRO A 272 -4.17 4.25 9.78
C PRO A 272 -5.22 3.41 9.05
N ASP A 273 -5.10 3.34 7.73
CA ASP A 273 -5.84 2.38 6.92
C ASP A 273 -4.85 1.75 5.91
N TYR A 274 -4.79 0.43 5.85
CA TYR A 274 -3.77 -0.29 5.12
C TYR A 274 -4.30 -0.80 3.78
N ARG A 275 -3.70 -0.32 2.68
CA ARG A 275 -3.97 -0.86 1.34
C ARG A 275 -3.54 -2.33 1.23
N ASN A 276 -2.43 -2.68 1.86
CA ASN A 276 -1.81 -4.01 1.83
C ASN A 276 -1.60 -4.53 3.26
N PRO A 277 -2.67 -4.98 3.95
CA PRO A 277 -2.59 -5.35 5.37
C PRO A 277 -1.71 -6.57 5.65
N THR A 278 -1.62 -7.54 4.72
CA THR A 278 -0.78 -8.72 4.93
C THR A 278 0.70 -8.43 4.66
N ILE A 279 1.02 -7.52 3.73
CA ILE A 279 2.38 -7.00 3.58
C ILE A 279 2.80 -6.22 4.83
N ALA A 280 1.92 -5.36 5.35
CA ALA A 280 2.18 -4.62 6.58
C ALA A 280 2.45 -5.55 7.77
N GLU A 281 1.68 -6.62 7.93
CA GLU A 281 1.91 -7.63 8.95
C GLU A 281 3.23 -8.38 8.74
N ALA A 282 3.53 -8.77 7.49
CA ALA A 282 4.81 -9.44 7.19
C ALA A 282 6.02 -8.55 7.50
N MET A 283 5.96 -7.27 7.14
CA MET A 283 7.03 -6.30 7.45
C MET A 283 7.20 -6.11 8.97
N LYS A 284 6.11 -6.12 9.72
CA LYS A 284 6.13 -6.04 11.19
C LYS A 284 6.76 -7.30 11.79
N VAL A 285 6.32 -8.49 11.37
CA VAL A 285 6.86 -9.79 11.80
C VAL A 285 8.37 -9.85 11.59
N MET A 286 8.85 -9.38 10.45
CA MET A 286 10.29 -9.35 10.11
C MET A 286 11.06 -8.18 10.75
N GLY A 287 10.41 -7.34 11.55
CA GLY A 287 11.07 -6.26 12.31
C GLY A 287 11.40 -4.99 11.51
N PHE A 288 10.92 -4.85 10.28
CA PHE A 288 11.12 -3.64 9.48
C PHE A 288 10.29 -2.45 9.97
N VAL A 289 9.14 -2.72 10.59
CA VAL A 289 8.27 -1.70 11.19
C VAL A 289 7.92 -2.09 12.63
N GLN A 290 7.97 -1.12 13.54
CA GLN A 290 7.81 -1.42 14.96
C GLN A 290 6.34 -1.54 15.38
N ARG A 291 5.44 -0.64 14.90
CA ARG A 291 4.02 -0.62 15.28
C ARG A 291 3.19 0.05 14.18
N PHE A 292 1.94 -0.38 14.07
CA PHE A 292 0.97 0.19 13.15
C PHE A 292 0.68 1.66 13.44
N GLY A 293 0.66 2.48 12.39
CA GLY A 293 0.18 3.86 12.42
C GLY A 293 1.08 4.90 13.10
N VAL A 294 2.29 4.53 13.54
CA VAL A 294 3.21 5.47 14.22
C VAL A 294 4.45 5.83 13.40
N GLY A 295 4.68 5.22 12.24
CA GLY A 295 5.90 5.41 11.44
C GLY A 295 6.13 6.88 11.05
N ILE A 296 5.10 7.58 10.58
CA ILE A 296 5.19 9.01 10.24
C ILE A 296 5.49 9.86 11.47
N LYS A 297 4.86 9.56 12.63
CA LYS A 297 5.11 10.28 13.89
C LYS A 297 6.55 10.08 14.38
N ILE A 298 7.10 8.87 14.19
CA ILE A 298 8.51 8.60 14.50
C ILE A 298 9.41 9.41 13.57
N ALA A 299 9.12 9.43 12.27
CA ALA A 299 9.88 10.22 11.31
C ALA A 299 9.83 11.73 11.62
N ASP A 300 8.64 12.28 11.91
CA ASP A 300 8.48 13.67 12.33
C ASP A 300 9.32 14.00 13.58
N LYS A 301 9.31 13.10 14.58
CA LYS A 301 10.09 13.29 15.81
C LYS A 301 11.60 13.26 15.55
N GLU A 302 12.10 12.25 14.84
CA GLU A 302 13.51 12.11 14.53
C GLU A 302 14.04 13.29 13.71
N LEU A 303 13.26 13.80 12.76
CA LEU A 303 13.61 14.98 11.97
C LEU A 303 13.64 16.25 12.81
N ALA A 304 12.64 16.46 13.68
CA ALA A 304 12.59 17.60 14.57
C ALA A 304 13.79 17.61 15.54
N GLU A 305 14.11 16.46 16.15
CA GLU A 305 15.27 16.30 17.04
C GLU A 305 16.60 16.53 16.33
N ASN A 306 16.70 16.18 15.03
CA ASN A 306 17.88 16.45 14.22
C ASN A 306 17.97 17.90 13.72
N GLY A 307 16.89 18.67 13.81
CA GLY A 307 16.79 20.05 13.31
C GLY A 307 16.47 20.16 11.83
N ASN A 308 15.91 19.12 11.20
CA ASN A 308 15.41 19.19 9.83
C ASN A 308 14.05 19.92 9.79
N PRO A 309 13.70 20.56 8.66
CA PRO A 309 12.35 21.08 8.45
C PRO A 309 11.27 20.00 8.55
N PRO A 310 10.01 20.39 8.87
CA PRO A 310 8.87 19.45 8.88
C PRO A 310 8.66 18.74 7.56
N LEU A 311 8.09 17.51 7.62
CA LEU A 311 7.72 16.75 6.43
C LEU A 311 6.64 17.45 5.61
N GLU A 312 6.86 17.53 4.31
CA GLU A 312 5.89 17.99 3.32
C GLU A 312 5.26 16.79 2.62
N PHE A 313 3.93 16.75 2.50
CA PHE A 313 3.23 15.68 1.79
C PHE A 313 2.44 16.24 0.63
N GLN A 314 2.46 15.50 -0.49
CA GLN A 314 1.62 15.74 -1.65
C GLN A 314 0.77 14.49 -1.90
N PHE A 315 -0.53 14.70 -2.03
CA PHE A 315 -1.50 13.63 -2.25
C PHE A 315 -2.24 13.90 -3.55
N GLU A 316 -2.02 13.00 -4.50
CA GLU A 316 -2.73 12.97 -5.76
C GLU A 316 -3.55 11.67 -5.86
N SER A 317 -4.49 11.63 -6.78
CA SER A 317 -5.30 10.42 -7.01
C SER A 317 -4.47 9.20 -7.43
N THR A 318 -3.32 9.44 -8.07
CA THR A 318 -2.47 8.40 -8.65
C THR A 318 -1.19 8.12 -7.87
N TYR A 319 -0.78 9.03 -6.99
CA TYR A 319 0.43 8.87 -6.18
C TYR A 319 0.34 9.61 -4.84
N THR A 320 1.20 9.18 -3.93
CA THR A 320 1.51 9.90 -2.69
C THR A 320 3.00 10.19 -2.68
N GLN A 321 3.39 11.41 -2.33
CA GLN A 321 4.79 11.83 -2.22
C GLN A 321 5.06 12.47 -0.87
N VAL A 322 6.21 12.17 -0.28
CA VAL A 322 6.76 12.87 0.88
C VAL A 322 8.08 13.51 0.51
N ILE A 323 8.26 14.76 0.93
CA ILE A 323 9.47 15.55 0.73
C ILE A 323 10.13 15.78 2.09
N ILE A 324 11.40 15.43 2.18
CA ILE A 324 12.23 15.56 3.36
C ILE A 324 13.32 16.58 3.06
N ARG A 325 13.27 17.76 3.67
CA ARG A 325 14.26 18.82 3.48
C ARG A 325 15.51 18.53 4.28
N LYS A 326 16.66 18.87 3.66
CA LYS A 326 17.94 18.82 4.34
C LYS A 326 17.98 19.82 5.49
N LYS A 327 18.67 19.49 6.59
CA LYS A 327 19.01 20.45 7.63
C LYS A 327 19.85 21.59 7.03
N ILE A 328 19.50 22.83 7.35
CA ILE A 328 20.19 24.06 6.91
C ILE A 328 21.41 24.30 7.80
#